data_61f9f93f28123ab9178edfaf53dd97e8
#
_entry.id   61f9f93f28123ab9178edfaf53dd97e8
#
_cell.length_a   1.000
_cell.length_b   1.000
_cell.length_c   1.000
_cell.angle_alpha   90.00
_cell.angle_beta   90.00
_cell.angle_gamma   90.00
#
_symmetry.space_group_name_H-M   'P 1'
#
loop_
_entity.id
_entity.type
_entity.pdbx_description
1 polymer ?
#
loop_
_entity_poly.entity_id
_entity_poly.type
_entity_poly.pdbx_seq_one_letter_code
_entity_poly.pdbx_strand_id
1 'polypeptide(L)'
;MTTPCIITVAITGSVPTKKDNPAVPITVPEQVESTQASFEAGATLAHCHVRNDDGTTSSDPEKFGRLVEGLKKHCPGMIIQLSTGGRSGNGRERGGMLPLKPDMASLSTGSCNFPKRVYENTPELVEWLASEMLKYDVKPEIEAFDLSMIFQAVKMQKEDKIKAPLHVQFVMGVKNAMPVDKETFDYYVKTLKRLAPDATWTGAGIGGGQLELNRWSLEAGGHCRTGLEDNIRWDKNTLAPSNAALVKRVADLCAEYGRRPATTAEARKILKLAA
;
A
#
# COMPACT_ATOMS: atom_id res chain seq x y z
N MET A 1 20.80 -17.19 7.02
CA MET A 1 19.49 -16.72 7.52
C MET A 1 18.67 -16.27 6.31
N THR A 2 17.38 -16.59 6.27
CA THR A 2 16.47 -16.17 5.17
C THR A 2 16.17 -14.68 5.28
N THR A 3 16.10 -13.98 4.13
CA THR A 3 15.86 -12.53 4.09
C THR A 3 14.38 -12.22 4.35
N PRO A 4 14.05 -11.31 5.30
CA PRO A 4 12.67 -10.96 5.59
C PRO A 4 12.00 -10.19 4.44
N CYS A 5 10.72 -10.48 4.19
CA CYS A 5 9.86 -9.79 3.24
C CYS A 5 8.68 -9.15 3.98
N ILE A 6 8.51 -7.85 3.87
CA ILE A 6 7.30 -7.18 4.34
C ILE A 6 6.14 -7.59 3.42
N ILE A 7 5.05 -8.05 4.02
CA ILE A 7 3.80 -8.32 3.29
C ILE A 7 2.80 -7.26 3.71
N THR A 8 2.46 -6.39 2.77
CA THR A 8 1.40 -5.39 2.91
C THR A 8 0.07 -6.00 2.51
N VAL A 9 -0.93 -5.92 3.39
CA VAL A 9 -2.31 -6.26 3.04
C VAL A 9 -3.11 -4.98 2.73
N ALA A 10 -3.64 -4.89 1.52
CA ALA A 10 -4.56 -3.84 1.09
C ALA A 10 -6.01 -4.37 1.19
N ILE A 11 -6.67 -4.02 2.29
CA ILE A 11 -7.85 -4.76 2.77
C ILE A 11 -9.14 -4.48 2.01
N THR A 12 -9.41 -3.22 1.64
CA THR A 12 -10.73 -2.77 1.18
C THR A 12 -10.66 -1.95 -0.09
N GLY A 13 -9.76 -0.95 -0.11
CA GLY A 13 -9.68 0.01 -1.20
C GLY A 13 -10.94 0.87 -1.38
N SER A 14 -11.02 1.51 -2.54
CA SER A 14 -12.13 2.39 -2.91
C SER A 14 -12.94 1.91 -4.12
N VAL A 15 -12.65 0.74 -4.68
CA VAL A 15 -13.32 0.23 -5.88
C VAL A 15 -14.16 -1.03 -5.61
N PRO A 16 -13.59 -2.14 -5.08
CA PRO A 16 -14.33 -3.37 -4.93
C PRO A 16 -15.47 -3.24 -3.90
N THR A 17 -16.54 -3.96 -4.14
CA THR A 17 -17.73 -4.02 -3.28
C THR A 17 -18.05 -5.47 -2.93
N LYS A 18 -18.96 -5.67 -1.97
CA LYS A 18 -19.49 -7.03 -1.66
C LYS A 18 -20.22 -7.70 -2.83
N LYS A 19 -20.67 -6.91 -3.83
CA LYS A 19 -21.26 -7.44 -5.07
C LYS A 19 -20.20 -8.05 -5.98
N ASP A 20 -19.00 -7.52 -5.95
CA ASP A 20 -17.87 -8.02 -6.75
C ASP A 20 -17.20 -9.23 -6.10
N ASN A 21 -17.05 -9.20 -4.77
CA ASN A 21 -16.63 -10.32 -3.94
C ASN A 21 -17.20 -10.14 -2.51
N PRO A 22 -18.02 -11.08 -2.01
CA PRO A 22 -18.61 -11.00 -0.66
C PRO A 22 -17.59 -10.88 0.49
N ALA A 23 -16.34 -11.30 0.26
CA ALA A 23 -15.26 -11.24 1.25
C ALA A 23 -14.66 -9.84 1.41
N VAL A 24 -15.03 -8.85 0.59
CA VAL A 24 -14.54 -7.47 0.72
C VAL A 24 -15.08 -6.85 2.02
N PRO A 25 -14.22 -6.48 2.99
CA PRO A 25 -14.67 -5.89 4.25
C PRO A 25 -15.02 -4.41 4.02
N ILE A 26 -16.22 -3.99 4.42
CA ILE A 26 -16.72 -2.61 4.22
C ILE A 26 -16.75 -1.85 5.53
N THR A 27 -17.39 -2.39 6.56
CA THR A 27 -17.53 -1.73 7.87
C THR A 27 -16.22 -1.79 8.66
N VAL A 28 -16.05 -0.87 9.61
CA VAL A 28 -14.85 -0.87 10.46
C VAL A 28 -14.66 -2.20 11.21
N PRO A 29 -15.68 -2.83 11.81
CA PRO A 29 -15.52 -4.16 12.42
C PRO A 29 -15.04 -5.23 11.43
N GLU A 30 -15.63 -5.29 10.23
CA GLU A 30 -15.18 -6.24 9.18
C GLU A 30 -13.73 -5.98 8.76
N GLN A 31 -13.33 -4.72 8.65
CA GLN A 31 -11.96 -4.35 8.31
C GLN A 31 -10.97 -4.77 9.40
N VAL A 32 -11.33 -4.59 10.67
CA VAL A 32 -10.50 -5.02 11.82
C VAL A 32 -10.35 -6.54 11.81
N GLU A 33 -11.45 -7.29 11.70
CA GLU A 33 -11.44 -8.75 11.64
C GLU A 33 -10.60 -9.27 10.47
N SER A 34 -10.81 -8.73 9.28
CA SER A 34 -10.07 -9.11 8.08
C SER A 34 -8.58 -8.79 8.19
N THR A 35 -8.23 -7.68 8.85
CA THR A 35 -6.82 -7.31 9.07
C THR A 35 -6.19 -8.20 10.11
N GLN A 36 -6.89 -8.54 11.19
CA GLN A 36 -6.39 -9.48 12.20
C GLN A 36 -6.08 -10.84 11.58
N ALA A 37 -7.02 -11.41 10.83
CA ALA A 37 -6.78 -12.68 10.13
C ALA A 37 -5.59 -12.60 9.15
N SER A 38 -5.40 -11.45 8.49
CA SER A 38 -4.25 -11.21 7.60
C SER A 38 -2.94 -11.07 8.37
N PHE A 39 -2.97 -10.44 9.54
CA PHE A 39 -1.83 -10.34 10.45
C PHE A 39 -1.38 -11.73 10.93
N GLU A 40 -2.30 -12.57 11.35
CA GLU A 40 -2.05 -13.96 11.73
C GLU A 40 -1.52 -14.80 10.57
N ALA A 41 -1.90 -14.46 9.32
CA ALA A 41 -1.39 -15.10 8.11
C ALA A 41 0.00 -14.60 7.66
N GLY A 42 0.57 -13.57 8.31
CA GLY A 42 1.93 -13.08 8.07
C GLY A 42 2.04 -11.67 7.47
N ALA A 43 0.96 -10.91 7.34
CA ALA A 43 1.04 -9.49 6.98
C ALA A 43 1.60 -8.67 8.14
N THR A 44 2.46 -7.70 7.85
CA THR A 44 3.07 -6.82 8.87
C THR A 44 2.76 -5.34 8.65
N LEU A 45 2.15 -5.01 7.51
CA LEU A 45 1.67 -3.67 7.17
C LEU A 45 0.25 -3.76 6.63
N ALA A 46 -0.66 -2.92 7.14
CA ALA A 46 -2.02 -2.78 6.63
C ALA A 46 -2.17 -1.45 5.89
N HIS A 47 -2.56 -1.51 4.61
CA HIS A 47 -3.01 -0.36 3.82
C HIS A 47 -4.52 -0.22 3.95
N CYS A 48 -4.97 0.92 4.50
CA CYS A 48 -6.32 1.11 4.97
C CYS A 48 -7.05 2.23 4.24
N HIS A 49 -8.26 1.92 3.78
CA HIS A 49 -9.29 2.86 3.39
C HIS A 49 -10.50 2.70 4.33
N VAL A 50 -11.30 3.73 4.48
CA VAL A 50 -12.59 3.63 5.17
C VAL A 50 -13.74 3.84 4.18
N ARG A 51 -14.88 3.24 4.50
CA ARG A 51 -16.10 3.30 3.73
C ARG A 51 -17.26 3.78 4.60
N ASN A 52 -18.28 4.32 3.97
CA ASN A 52 -19.58 4.47 4.59
C ASN A 52 -20.29 3.11 4.67
N ASP A 53 -21.29 2.99 5.53
CA ASP A 53 -21.99 1.73 5.77
C ASP A 53 -22.74 1.22 4.51
N ASP A 54 -23.06 2.14 3.59
CA ASP A 54 -23.62 1.81 2.26
C ASP A 54 -22.56 1.36 1.24
N GLY A 55 -21.30 1.31 1.65
CA GLY A 55 -20.16 0.91 0.82
C GLY A 55 -19.55 2.03 -0.03
N THR A 56 -20.07 3.25 0.02
CA THR A 56 -19.43 4.39 -0.65
C THR A 56 -18.11 4.76 0.01
N THR A 57 -17.21 5.40 -0.73
CA THR A 57 -15.90 5.81 -0.22
C THR A 57 -16.03 6.95 0.80
N SER A 58 -15.13 6.97 1.78
CA SER A 58 -15.10 7.99 2.83
C SER A 58 -13.67 8.46 3.11
N SER A 59 -13.50 9.72 3.48
CA SER A 59 -12.28 10.30 4.04
C SER A 59 -12.45 10.73 5.50
N ASP A 60 -13.52 10.29 6.16
CA ASP A 60 -13.88 10.66 7.51
C ASP A 60 -12.79 10.28 8.53
N PRO A 61 -12.14 11.26 9.20
CA PRO A 61 -11.10 10.99 10.19
C PRO A 61 -11.58 10.19 11.40
N GLU A 62 -12.85 10.30 11.78
CA GLU A 62 -13.39 9.52 12.91
C GLU A 62 -13.48 8.04 12.59
N LYS A 63 -13.86 7.69 11.34
CA LYS A 63 -13.86 6.30 10.88
C LYS A 63 -12.46 5.74 10.83
N PHE A 64 -11.48 6.51 10.34
CA PHE A 64 -10.08 6.14 10.41
C PHE A 64 -9.60 5.95 11.86
N GLY A 65 -9.99 6.84 12.77
CA GLY A 65 -9.67 6.73 14.20
C GLY A 65 -10.15 5.41 14.80
N ARG A 66 -11.41 5.05 14.58
CA ARG A 66 -11.99 3.79 15.05
C ARG A 66 -11.29 2.57 14.45
N LEU A 67 -10.92 2.63 13.17
CA LEU A 67 -10.16 1.55 12.51
C LEU A 67 -8.77 1.41 13.15
N VAL A 68 -8.04 2.51 13.33
CA VAL A 68 -6.71 2.53 13.97
C VAL A 68 -6.75 1.95 15.38
N GLU A 69 -7.75 2.33 16.20
CA GLU A 69 -7.95 1.77 17.55
C GLU A 69 -8.16 0.25 17.50
N GLY A 70 -9.03 -0.22 16.61
CA GLY A 70 -9.28 -1.64 16.42
C GLY A 70 -8.02 -2.41 16.00
N LEU A 71 -7.25 -1.88 15.06
CA LEU A 71 -6.01 -2.49 14.60
C LEU A 71 -4.93 -2.51 15.69
N LYS A 72 -4.75 -1.43 16.43
CA LYS A 72 -3.82 -1.40 17.58
C LYS A 72 -4.16 -2.45 18.64
N LYS A 73 -5.44 -2.68 18.87
CA LYS A 73 -5.94 -3.66 19.84
C LYS A 73 -5.75 -5.10 19.40
N HIS A 74 -6.02 -5.41 18.13
CA HIS A 74 -6.09 -6.79 17.62
C HIS A 74 -4.87 -7.23 16.81
N CYS A 75 -4.04 -6.27 16.35
CA CYS A 75 -2.84 -6.52 15.54
C CYS A 75 -1.62 -5.82 16.17
N PRO A 76 -1.16 -6.24 17.36
CA PRO A 76 -0.13 -5.52 18.10
C PRO A 76 1.19 -5.43 17.31
N GLY A 77 1.68 -4.20 17.16
CA GLY A 77 2.92 -3.90 16.44
C GLY A 77 2.79 -3.83 14.91
N MET A 78 1.63 -4.17 14.33
CA MET A 78 1.39 -4.02 12.90
C MET A 78 1.56 -2.57 12.46
N ILE A 79 2.21 -2.35 11.33
CA ILE A 79 2.38 -1.03 10.74
C ILE A 79 1.05 -0.62 10.10
N ILE A 80 0.53 0.54 10.51
CA ILE A 80 -0.74 1.07 10.02
C ILE A 80 -0.44 2.18 9.01
N GLN A 81 -0.87 1.98 7.78
CA GLN A 81 -0.79 2.94 6.70
C GLN A 81 -2.19 3.39 6.28
N LEU A 82 -2.44 4.69 6.30
CA LEU A 82 -3.72 5.25 5.87
C LEU A 82 -3.61 5.83 4.46
N SER A 83 -4.62 5.58 3.64
CA SER A 83 -4.66 6.04 2.26
C SER A 83 -5.02 7.52 2.16
N THR A 84 -4.25 8.27 1.37
CA THR A 84 -4.60 9.63 0.92
C THR A 84 -5.25 9.61 -0.48
N GLY A 85 -5.82 8.49 -0.90
CA GLY A 85 -6.33 8.28 -2.25
C GLY A 85 -7.46 9.24 -2.63
N GLY A 86 -7.40 9.79 -3.85
CA GLY A 86 -8.38 10.79 -4.36
C GLY A 86 -9.75 10.25 -4.76
N ARG A 87 -10.08 8.99 -4.43
CA ARG A 87 -11.45 8.46 -4.60
C ARG A 87 -12.30 8.68 -3.35
N SER A 88 -11.66 8.88 -2.19
CA SER A 88 -12.32 9.00 -0.89
C SER A 88 -12.49 10.44 -0.43
N GLY A 89 -11.79 11.40 -1.04
CA GLY A 89 -11.87 12.82 -0.71
C GLY A 89 -11.28 13.69 -1.81
N ASN A 90 -11.53 15.00 -1.77
CA ASN A 90 -11.04 15.97 -2.72
C ASN A 90 -9.99 16.88 -2.07
N GLY A 91 -8.94 17.21 -2.82
CA GLY A 91 -7.93 18.16 -2.37
C GLY A 91 -7.39 17.81 -0.97
N ARG A 92 -7.45 18.76 -0.05
CA ARG A 92 -6.88 18.63 1.30
C ARG A 92 -7.67 17.69 2.24
N GLU A 93 -8.92 17.35 1.93
CA GLU A 93 -9.68 16.34 2.69
C GLU A 93 -8.92 14.99 2.74
N ARG A 94 -8.11 14.71 1.71
CA ARG A 94 -7.30 13.50 1.60
C ARG A 94 -6.24 13.36 2.70
N GLY A 95 -5.85 14.44 3.35
CA GLY A 95 -4.92 14.46 4.49
C GLY A 95 -5.58 14.62 5.86
N GLY A 96 -6.93 14.65 5.93
CA GLY A 96 -7.67 14.92 7.16
C GLY A 96 -7.40 13.93 8.30
N MET A 97 -6.94 12.70 7.98
CA MET A 97 -6.61 11.67 8.97
C MET A 97 -5.15 11.71 9.46
N LEU A 98 -4.27 12.53 8.88
CA LEU A 98 -2.86 12.61 9.27
C LEU A 98 -2.64 13.04 10.74
N PRO A 99 -3.49 13.89 11.37
CA PRO A 99 -3.41 14.17 12.80
C PRO A 99 -3.56 12.95 13.72
N LEU A 100 -4.10 11.82 13.23
CA LEU A 100 -4.15 10.54 13.96
C LEU A 100 -2.77 9.90 14.13
N LYS A 101 -1.74 10.43 13.44
CA LYS A 101 -0.35 9.96 13.46
C LYS A 101 -0.24 8.45 13.18
N PRO A 102 -0.75 7.97 12.03
CA PRO A 102 -0.46 6.60 11.60
C PRO A 102 1.05 6.44 11.37
N ASP A 103 1.54 5.21 11.36
CA ASP A 103 2.97 4.95 11.06
C ASP A 103 3.35 5.46 9.66
N MET A 104 2.45 5.24 8.69
CA MET A 104 2.64 5.61 7.29
C MET A 104 1.35 6.16 6.67
N ALA A 105 1.51 6.87 5.55
CA ALA A 105 0.42 7.22 4.66
C ALA A 105 0.87 7.15 3.20
N SER A 106 -0.04 6.85 2.27
CA SER A 106 0.31 6.84 0.85
C SER A 106 0.49 8.26 0.29
N LEU A 107 1.42 8.42 -0.65
CA LEU A 107 1.69 9.69 -1.34
C LEU A 107 2.00 9.43 -2.81
N SER A 108 1.06 9.76 -3.70
CA SER A 108 1.34 9.78 -5.14
C SER A 108 1.96 11.11 -5.53
N THR A 109 3.16 11.10 -6.10
CA THR A 109 3.94 12.31 -6.41
C THR A 109 3.70 12.86 -7.82
N GLY A 110 2.59 12.49 -8.43
CA GLY A 110 2.14 12.97 -9.74
C GLY A 110 0.76 12.46 -10.10
N SER A 111 0.13 13.12 -11.07
CA SER A 111 -1.17 12.74 -11.62
C SER A 111 -1.01 11.63 -12.66
N CYS A 112 -2.03 10.78 -12.80
CA CYS A 112 -2.10 9.78 -13.86
C CYS A 112 -3.56 9.54 -14.29
N ASN A 113 -3.76 8.84 -15.41
CA ASN A 113 -5.09 8.48 -15.85
C ASN A 113 -5.53 7.15 -15.29
N PHE A 114 -6.66 7.14 -14.58
CA PHE A 114 -7.41 5.94 -14.26
C PHE A 114 -8.46 5.65 -15.34
N PRO A 115 -9.09 4.47 -15.37
CA PRO A 115 -9.97 4.06 -16.47
C PRO A 115 -11.11 5.05 -16.81
N LYS A 116 -11.61 5.77 -15.81
CA LYS A 116 -12.79 6.64 -15.94
C LYS A 116 -12.58 8.06 -15.43
N ARG A 117 -11.36 8.39 -14.95
CA ARG A 117 -11.06 9.72 -14.37
C ARG A 117 -9.56 9.96 -14.33
N VAL A 118 -9.17 11.20 -14.26
CA VAL A 118 -7.81 11.57 -13.86
C VAL A 118 -7.67 11.29 -12.36
N TYR A 119 -6.59 10.64 -11.96
CA TYR A 119 -6.13 10.60 -10.58
C TYR A 119 -5.27 11.82 -10.34
N GLU A 120 -5.90 12.87 -9.86
CA GLU A 120 -5.29 14.17 -9.73
C GLU A 120 -4.39 14.25 -8.49
N ASN A 121 -3.13 14.61 -8.70
CA ASN A 121 -2.12 14.90 -7.69
C ASN A 121 -1.31 16.10 -8.19
N THR A 122 -1.90 17.29 -8.03
CA THR A 122 -1.23 18.53 -8.43
C THR A 122 0.02 18.77 -7.59
N PRO A 123 1.05 19.45 -8.10
CA PRO A 123 2.26 19.76 -7.35
C PRO A 123 1.95 20.41 -5.98
N GLU A 124 1.01 21.35 -5.95
CA GLU A 124 0.59 22.01 -4.70
C GLU A 124 0.00 21.02 -3.68
N LEU A 125 -0.87 20.10 -4.12
CA LEU A 125 -1.47 19.10 -3.24
C LEU A 125 -0.42 18.11 -2.72
N VAL A 126 0.49 17.67 -3.58
CA VAL A 126 1.58 16.77 -3.22
C VAL A 126 2.48 17.41 -2.16
N GLU A 127 2.88 18.67 -2.36
CA GLU A 127 3.70 19.41 -1.40
C GLU A 127 2.96 19.61 -0.07
N TRP A 128 1.68 19.94 -0.10
CA TRP A 128 0.88 20.08 1.10
C TRP A 128 0.76 18.76 1.87
N LEU A 129 0.42 17.65 1.22
CA LEU A 129 0.35 16.33 1.86
C LEU A 129 1.70 15.93 2.46
N ALA A 130 2.80 16.13 1.74
CA ALA A 130 4.14 15.86 2.23
C ALA A 130 4.47 16.69 3.47
N SER A 131 4.13 17.99 3.48
CA SER A 131 4.35 18.87 4.64
C SER A 131 3.55 18.45 5.87
N GLU A 132 2.29 18.04 5.68
CA GLU A 132 1.47 17.52 6.79
C GLU A 132 2.02 16.16 7.30
N MET A 133 2.51 15.28 6.43
CA MET A 133 3.19 14.05 6.84
C MET A 133 4.44 14.33 7.68
N LEU A 134 5.27 15.29 7.28
CA LEU A 134 6.43 15.73 8.08
C LEU A 134 6.00 16.28 9.45
N LYS A 135 4.99 17.13 9.47
CA LYS A 135 4.45 17.77 10.68
C LYS A 135 3.96 16.76 11.72
N TYR A 136 3.30 15.70 11.28
CA TYR A 136 2.74 14.66 12.15
C TYR A 136 3.65 13.44 12.34
N ASP A 137 4.87 13.48 11.81
CA ASP A 137 5.83 12.38 11.86
C ASP A 137 5.35 11.09 11.18
N VAL A 138 4.58 11.23 10.10
CA VAL A 138 4.06 10.12 9.29
C VAL A 138 5.02 9.83 8.13
N LYS A 139 5.42 8.57 7.96
CA LYS A 139 6.28 8.19 6.83
C LYS A 139 5.45 8.02 5.55
N PRO A 140 5.82 8.69 4.44
CA PRO A 140 5.17 8.44 3.16
C PRO A 140 5.57 7.09 2.56
N GLU A 141 4.60 6.34 2.01
CA GLU A 141 4.84 5.36 0.95
C GLU A 141 4.54 6.03 -0.38
N ILE A 142 5.54 6.07 -1.25
CA ILE A 142 5.39 6.69 -2.57
C ILE A 142 4.68 5.72 -3.50
N GLU A 143 3.43 5.96 -3.82
CA GLU A 143 2.68 5.18 -4.82
C GLU A 143 3.07 5.65 -6.23
N ALA A 144 3.96 4.92 -6.88
CA ALA A 144 4.44 5.23 -8.23
C ALA A 144 3.61 4.49 -9.27
N PHE A 145 2.62 5.18 -9.86
CA PHE A 145 1.83 4.72 -11.01
C PHE A 145 2.54 4.99 -12.34
N ASP A 146 3.59 5.79 -12.31
CA ASP A 146 4.40 6.18 -13.45
C ASP A 146 5.85 6.37 -13.00
N LEU A 147 6.80 6.14 -13.91
CA LEU A 147 8.23 6.25 -13.63
C LEU A 147 8.63 7.66 -13.18
N SER A 148 8.01 8.70 -13.72
CA SER A 148 8.26 10.10 -13.35
C SER A 148 8.04 10.37 -11.87
N MET A 149 7.14 9.63 -11.22
CA MET A 149 6.84 9.77 -9.80
C MET A 149 8.02 9.36 -8.91
N ILE A 150 8.85 8.41 -9.36
CA ILE A 150 10.10 8.03 -8.66
C ILE A 150 11.10 9.20 -8.69
N PHE A 151 11.27 9.83 -9.86
CA PHE A 151 12.17 10.99 -9.99
C PHE A 151 11.70 12.15 -9.11
N GLN A 152 10.39 12.42 -9.11
CA GLN A 152 9.82 13.48 -8.27
C GLN A 152 10.00 13.18 -6.78
N ALA A 153 9.76 11.95 -6.33
CA ALA A 153 9.98 11.54 -4.94
C ALA A 153 11.44 11.71 -4.51
N VAL A 154 12.39 11.30 -5.37
CA VAL A 154 13.82 11.47 -5.10
C VAL A 154 14.20 12.96 -5.02
N LYS A 155 13.63 13.81 -5.89
CA LYS A 155 13.81 15.27 -5.82
C LYS A 155 13.28 15.82 -4.49
N MET A 156 12.05 15.46 -4.11
CA MET A 156 11.44 15.90 -2.85
C MET A 156 12.24 15.44 -1.62
N GLN A 157 12.81 14.23 -1.64
CA GLN A 157 13.70 13.77 -0.57
C GLN A 157 14.98 14.62 -0.48
N LYS A 158 15.60 14.96 -1.61
CA LYS A 158 16.80 15.83 -1.64
C LYS A 158 16.53 17.27 -1.20
N GLU A 159 15.28 17.70 -1.29
CA GLU A 159 14.80 19.01 -0.82
C GLU A 159 14.25 18.96 0.62
N ASP A 160 14.47 17.85 1.36
CA ASP A 160 13.97 17.61 2.72
C ASP A 160 12.44 17.75 2.87
N LYS A 161 11.70 17.61 1.77
CA LYS A 161 10.22 17.65 1.74
C LYS A 161 9.58 16.34 2.17
N ILE A 162 10.33 15.25 2.15
CA ILE A 162 9.92 13.92 2.64
C ILE A 162 11.07 13.23 3.35
N LYS A 163 10.74 12.38 4.35
CA LYS A 163 11.73 11.67 5.15
C LYS A 163 12.52 10.64 4.35
N ALA A 164 13.82 10.62 4.54
CA ALA A 164 14.70 9.54 4.08
C ALA A 164 14.70 8.34 5.08
N PRO A 165 15.02 7.13 4.60
CA PRO A 165 15.05 6.70 3.21
C PRO A 165 13.66 6.59 2.60
N LEU A 166 13.54 6.66 1.28
CA LEU A 166 12.27 6.44 0.58
C LEU A 166 11.77 5.01 0.79
N HIS A 167 10.45 4.87 0.84
CA HIS A 167 9.75 3.62 0.58
C HIS A 167 8.83 3.83 -0.62
N VAL A 168 9.04 3.05 -1.69
CA VAL A 168 8.35 3.24 -2.96
C VAL A 168 7.53 2.01 -3.29
N GLN A 169 6.27 2.21 -3.65
CA GLN A 169 5.40 1.16 -4.15
C GLN A 169 5.28 1.28 -5.68
N PHE A 170 5.68 0.24 -6.40
CA PHE A 170 5.49 0.16 -7.85
C PHE A 170 4.07 -0.35 -8.12
N VAL A 171 3.15 0.54 -8.49
CA VAL A 171 1.76 0.19 -8.78
C VAL A 171 1.61 -0.08 -10.26
N MET A 172 1.41 -1.33 -10.62
CA MET A 172 1.34 -1.80 -12.00
C MET A 172 0.02 -2.54 -12.29
N GLY A 173 -0.49 -2.40 -13.51
CA GLY A 173 -1.73 -3.07 -13.95
C GLY A 173 -2.98 -2.19 -13.87
N VAL A 174 -2.87 -0.95 -13.43
CA VAL A 174 -3.99 0.00 -13.56
C VAL A 174 -4.14 0.37 -15.04
N LYS A 175 -5.34 0.18 -15.58
CA LYS A 175 -5.64 0.55 -16.97
C LYS A 175 -5.36 2.05 -17.20
N ASN A 176 -4.65 2.36 -18.28
CA ASN A 176 -4.16 3.68 -18.68
C ASN A 176 -2.97 4.21 -17.84
N ALA A 177 -2.38 3.38 -16.96
CA ALA A 177 -1.10 3.62 -16.30
C ALA A 177 -0.11 2.50 -16.67
N MET A 178 0.92 2.25 -15.87
CA MET A 178 1.93 1.22 -16.17
C MET A 178 1.35 -0.19 -16.19
N PRO A 179 1.58 -0.98 -17.24
CA PRO A 179 1.14 -2.37 -17.33
C PRO A 179 1.94 -3.27 -16.37
N VAL A 180 1.43 -4.47 -16.09
CA VAL A 180 2.22 -5.56 -15.50
C VAL A 180 3.09 -6.15 -16.61
N ASP A 181 4.31 -5.64 -16.71
CA ASP A 181 5.31 -6.00 -17.71
C ASP A 181 6.67 -6.13 -17.03
N LYS A 182 7.35 -7.25 -17.28
CA LYS A 182 8.60 -7.60 -16.57
C LYS A 182 9.75 -6.64 -16.87
N GLU A 183 9.90 -6.22 -18.12
CA GLU A 183 10.96 -5.29 -18.51
C GLU A 183 10.76 -3.93 -17.87
N THR A 184 9.53 -3.44 -17.89
CA THR A 184 9.15 -2.20 -17.20
C THR A 184 9.40 -2.30 -15.69
N PHE A 185 9.01 -3.40 -15.05
CA PHE A 185 9.28 -3.64 -13.63
C PHE A 185 10.78 -3.61 -13.31
N ASP A 186 11.60 -4.32 -14.09
CA ASP A 186 13.05 -4.36 -13.91
C ASP A 186 13.68 -2.97 -14.09
N TYR A 187 13.12 -2.18 -15.01
CA TYR A 187 13.54 -0.80 -15.20
C TYR A 187 13.21 0.10 -14.01
N TYR A 188 12.05 -0.08 -13.37
CA TYR A 188 11.70 0.61 -12.11
C TYR A 188 12.69 0.27 -11.00
N VAL A 189 12.94 -1.03 -10.78
CA VAL A 189 13.91 -1.50 -9.78
C VAL A 189 15.30 -0.90 -10.03
N LYS A 190 15.79 -1.00 -11.27
CA LYS A 190 17.09 -0.44 -11.68
C LYS A 190 17.14 1.07 -11.45
N THR A 191 16.09 1.78 -11.84
CA THR A 191 16.01 3.24 -11.70
C THR A 191 16.03 3.66 -10.24
N LEU A 192 15.21 3.02 -9.39
CA LEU A 192 15.18 3.35 -7.96
C LEU A 192 16.51 3.06 -7.29
N LYS A 193 17.12 1.90 -7.53
CA LYS A 193 18.45 1.54 -7.01
C LYS A 193 19.54 2.55 -7.40
N ARG A 194 19.49 3.09 -8.61
CA ARG A 194 20.45 4.11 -9.10
C ARG A 194 20.23 5.47 -8.44
N LEU A 195 18.98 5.88 -8.24
CA LEU A 195 18.64 7.24 -7.76
C LEU A 195 18.64 7.34 -6.24
N ALA A 196 18.23 6.28 -5.56
CA ALA A 196 18.08 6.19 -4.11
C ALA A 196 18.47 4.78 -3.63
N PRO A 197 19.76 4.44 -3.53
CA PRO A 197 20.26 3.09 -3.22
C PRO A 197 19.77 2.55 -1.87
N ASP A 198 19.48 3.43 -0.92
CA ASP A 198 18.99 3.07 0.42
C ASP A 198 17.45 2.93 0.48
N ALA A 199 16.76 3.20 -0.62
CA ALA A 199 15.31 3.06 -0.67
C ALA A 199 14.88 1.60 -0.58
N THR A 200 13.81 1.37 0.15
CA THR A 200 13.07 0.10 0.11
C THR A 200 11.88 0.21 -0.84
N TRP A 201 11.36 -0.91 -1.30
CA TRP A 201 10.24 -0.86 -2.24
C TRP A 201 9.34 -2.11 -2.17
N THR A 202 8.10 -1.93 -2.60
CA THR A 202 7.05 -2.95 -2.64
C THR A 202 6.47 -3.02 -4.06
N GLY A 203 6.20 -4.21 -4.58
CA GLY A 203 5.43 -4.39 -5.80
C GLY A 203 3.94 -4.56 -5.50
N ALA A 204 3.09 -3.78 -6.19
CA ALA A 204 1.63 -3.80 -6.08
C ALA A 204 1.00 -4.05 -7.46
N GLY A 205 0.59 -5.29 -7.73
CA GLY A 205 -0.08 -5.68 -8.97
C GLY A 205 -1.60 -5.55 -8.87
N ILE A 206 -2.21 -4.84 -9.80
CA ILE A 206 -3.66 -4.63 -9.85
C ILE A 206 -4.31 -5.68 -10.76
N GLY A 207 -5.38 -6.29 -10.28
CA GLY A 207 -6.11 -7.35 -10.99
C GLY A 207 -5.31 -8.65 -11.12
N GLY A 208 -5.42 -9.33 -12.25
CA GLY A 208 -4.81 -10.64 -12.48
C GLY A 208 -3.28 -10.71 -12.38
N GLY A 209 -2.61 -9.56 -12.46
CA GLY A 209 -1.15 -9.47 -12.34
C GLY A 209 -0.61 -9.46 -10.91
N GLN A 210 -1.48 -9.48 -9.88
CA GLN A 210 -1.06 -9.35 -8.49
C GLN A 210 -0.06 -10.43 -8.07
N LEU A 211 -0.35 -11.70 -8.34
CA LEU A 211 0.54 -12.80 -7.95
C LEU A 211 1.86 -12.79 -8.73
N GLU A 212 1.80 -12.46 -10.00
CA GLU A 212 2.98 -12.34 -10.87
C GLU A 212 3.94 -11.26 -10.34
N LEU A 213 3.41 -10.10 -10.02
CA LEU A 213 4.21 -9.01 -9.48
C LEU A 213 4.80 -9.34 -8.10
N ASN A 214 4.09 -10.12 -7.28
CA ASN A 214 4.63 -10.61 -6.01
C ASN A 214 5.83 -11.56 -6.24
N ARG A 215 5.77 -12.44 -7.26
CA ARG A 215 6.90 -13.30 -7.64
C ARG A 215 8.13 -12.48 -8.04
N TRP A 216 7.95 -11.52 -8.94
CA TRP A 216 9.03 -10.63 -9.37
C TRP A 216 9.61 -9.81 -8.22
N SER A 217 8.75 -9.37 -7.30
CA SER A 217 9.19 -8.62 -6.11
C SER A 217 10.05 -9.46 -5.18
N LEU A 218 9.66 -10.71 -4.93
CA LEU A 218 10.45 -11.65 -4.12
C LEU A 218 11.80 -11.96 -4.77
N GLU A 219 11.81 -12.24 -6.08
CA GLU A 219 13.00 -12.51 -6.88
C GLU A 219 13.99 -11.34 -6.87
N ALA A 220 13.50 -10.12 -7.07
CA ALA A 220 14.32 -8.91 -7.13
C ALA A 220 14.73 -8.33 -5.77
N GLY A 221 14.29 -8.97 -4.65
CA GLY A 221 14.65 -8.58 -3.29
C GLY A 221 13.81 -7.45 -2.70
N GLY A 222 12.66 -7.13 -3.30
CA GLY A 222 11.68 -6.18 -2.78
C GLY A 222 10.69 -6.79 -1.78
N HIS A 223 9.63 -6.05 -1.51
CA HIS A 223 8.52 -6.45 -0.64
C HIS A 223 7.25 -6.67 -1.45
N CYS A 224 6.21 -7.25 -0.86
CA CYS A 224 4.99 -7.64 -1.55
C CYS A 224 3.77 -6.91 -1.00
N ARG A 225 2.85 -6.49 -1.90
CA ARG A 225 1.50 -6.07 -1.55
C ARG A 225 0.50 -7.03 -2.18
N THR A 226 -0.51 -7.39 -1.40
CA THR A 226 -1.63 -8.23 -1.82
C THR A 226 -2.91 -7.80 -1.10
N GLY A 227 -4.05 -8.30 -1.51
CA GLY A 227 -5.34 -8.03 -0.85
C GLY A 227 -6.46 -7.78 -1.85
N LEU A 228 -7.68 -7.74 -1.29
CA LEU A 228 -8.93 -7.61 -2.05
C LEU A 228 -9.12 -6.21 -2.67
N GLU A 229 -8.42 -5.20 -2.17
CA GLU A 229 -8.38 -3.88 -2.78
C GLU A 229 -7.87 -3.94 -4.22
N ASP A 230 -6.79 -4.71 -4.42
CA ASP A 230 -6.05 -4.75 -5.68
C ASP A 230 -6.56 -5.85 -6.60
N ASN A 231 -6.98 -7.00 -6.04
CA ASN A 231 -7.48 -8.14 -6.79
C ASN A 231 -8.49 -8.95 -5.96
N ILE A 232 -9.71 -9.04 -6.46
CA ILE A 232 -10.80 -9.81 -5.84
C ILE A 232 -10.81 -11.28 -6.22
N ARG A 233 -9.84 -11.76 -7.02
CA ARG A 233 -9.81 -13.11 -7.55
C ARG A 233 -8.62 -13.91 -7.03
N TRP A 234 -8.88 -15.19 -6.79
CA TRP A 234 -7.83 -16.17 -6.50
C TRP A 234 -7.09 -16.59 -7.77
N ASP A 235 -7.85 -16.87 -8.79
CA ASP A 235 -7.42 -17.19 -10.15
C ASP A 235 -8.41 -16.64 -11.19
N LYS A 236 -8.25 -17.00 -12.44
CA LYS A 236 -9.10 -16.53 -13.54
C LYS A 236 -10.60 -16.85 -13.32
N ASN A 237 -10.92 -17.96 -12.64
CA ASN A 237 -12.27 -18.49 -12.56
C ASN A 237 -12.89 -18.37 -11.17
N THR A 238 -12.09 -18.22 -10.10
CA THR A 238 -12.55 -18.22 -8.72
C THR A 238 -12.29 -16.89 -8.02
N LEU A 239 -13.19 -16.52 -7.12
CA LEU A 239 -13.00 -15.37 -6.25
C LEU A 239 -12.00 -15.70 -5.13
N ALA A 240 -11.24 -14.71 -4.70
CA ALA A 240 -10.37 -14.83 -3.53
C ALA A 240 -11.24 -15.05 -2.28
N PRO A 241 -10.92 -16.05 -1.44
CA PRO A 241 -11.73 -16.36 -0.26
C PRO A 241 -11.70 -15.27 0.79
N SER A 242 -10.55 -14.60 0.96
CA SER A 242 -10.34 -13.53 1.94
C SER A 242 -9.00 -12.81 1.70
N ASN A 243 -8.79 -11.69 2.38
CA ASN A 243 -7.48 -11.03 2.48
C ASN A 243 -6.43 -11.98 3.11
N ALA A 244 -6.78 -12.68 4.18
CA ALA A 244 -5.89 -13.63 4.84
C ALA A 244 -5.40 -14.75 3.92
N ALA A 245 -6.28 -15.27 3.05
CA ALA A 245 -5.90 -16.29 2.06
C ALA A 245 -4.88 -15.74 1.05
N LEU A 246 -5.09 -14.50 0.58
CA LEU A 246 -4.15 -13.83 -0.34
C LEU A 246 -2.79 -13.59 0.34
N VAL A 247 -2.79 -13.16 1.61
CA VAL A 247 -1.57 -12.98 2.41
C VAL A 247 -0.85 -14.31 2.61
N LYS A 248 -1.59 -15.36 3.03
CA LYS A 248 -1.02 -16.70 3.22
C LYS A 248 -0.34 -17.22 1.96
N ARG A 249 -0.95 -17.02 0.79
CA ARG A 249 -0.35 -17.38 -0.50
C ARG A 249 1.00 -16.71 -0.72
N VAL A 250 1.12 -15.42 -0.42
CA VAL A 250 2.40 -14.70 -0.54
C VAL A 250 3.40 -15.15 0.53
N ALA A 251 2.94 -15.40 1.75
CA ALA A 251 3.79 -15.90 2.84
C ALA A 251 4.41 -17.27 2.49
N ASP A 252 3.61 -18.18 1.94
CA ASP A 252 4.08 -19.48 1.49
C ASP A 252 5.06 -19.36 0.32
N LEU A 253 4.77 -18.46 -0.63
CA LEU A 253 5.61 -18.18 -1.78
C LEU A 253 7.00 -17.67 -1.41
N CYS A 254 7.16 -16.98 -0.28
CA CYS A 254 8.47 -16.46 0.16
C CYS A 254 9.55 -17.54 0.21
N ALA A 255 9.20 -18.76 0.63
CA ALA A 255 10.16 -19.86 0.76
C ALA A 255 10.77 -20.28 -0.59
N GLU A 256 10.02 -20.19 -1.69
CA GLU A 256 10.49 -20.53 -3.04
C GLU A 256 11.64 -19.60 -3.49
N TYR A 257 11.74 -18.40 -2.90
CA TYR A 257 12.75 -17.39 -3.18
C TYR A 257 13.79 -17.23 -2.06
N GLY A 258 13.88 -18.22 -1.13
CA GLY A 258 14.83 -18.17 0.00
C GLY A 258 14.51 -17.05 0.99
N ARG A 259 13.25 -16.62 1.06
CA ARG A 259 12.77 -15.55 1.92
C ARG A 259 11.74 -16.06 2.94
N ARG A 260 11.31 -15.22 3.84
CA ARG A 260 10.22 -15.45 4.78
C ARG A 260 9.46 -14.15 5.06
N PRO A 261 8.21 -14.21 5.56
CA PRO A 261 7.57 -13.02 6.09
C PRO A 261 8.42 -12.34 7.16
N ALA A 262 8.47 -11.02 7.13
CA ALA A 262 9.09 -10.23 8.18
C ALA A 262 8.24 -10.28 9.45
N THR A 263 8.87 -10.22 10.63
CA THR A 263 8.17 -9.85 11.86
C THR A 263 7.85 -8.36 11.85
N THR A 264 6.90 -7.91 12.69
CA THR A 264 6.57 -6.48 12.82
C THR A 264 7.80 -5.65 13.21
N ALA A 265 8.63 -6.15 14.13
CA ALA A 265 9.86 -5.47 14.54
C ALA A 265 10.88 -5.35 13.39
N GLU A 266 11.03 -6.40 12.58
CA GLU A 266 11.88 -6.35 11.39
C GLU A 266 11.34 -5.38 10.35
N ALA A 267 10.03 -5.38 10.10
CA ALA A 267 9.38 -4.48 9.15
C ALA A 267 9.58 -3.01 9.57
N ARG A 268 9.38 -2.68 10.87
CA ARG A 268 9.65 -1.33 11.41
C ARG A 268 11.11 -0.93 11.24
N LYS A 269 12.05 -1.83 11.52
CA LYS A 269 13.48 -1.59 11.32
C LYS A 269 13.83 -1.36 9.85
N ILE A 270 13.29 -2.16 8.93
CA ILE A 270 13.50 -2.03 7.48
C ILE A 270 12.99 -0.68 7.00
N LEU A 271 11.81 -0.27 7.44
CA LEU A 271 11.16 0.99 7.05
C LEU A 271 11.66 2.20 7.84
N LYS A 272 12.59 2.03 8.80
CA LYS A 272 13.08 3.10 9.69
C LYS A 272 11.96 3.82 10.44
N LEU A 273 10.95 3.06 10.89
CA LEU A 273 9.89 3.54 11.77
C LEU A 273 10.32 3.41 13.24
N ALA A 274 9.70 4.23 14.10
CA ALA A 274 9.87 4.07 15.55
C ALA A 274 9.43 2.68 16.01
N ALA A 275 10.05 2.20 17.10
CA ALA A 275 9.76 0.90 17.68
C ALA A 275 8.36 0.85 18.30
#